data_eb9fe285e714430634c56509828b1c96
#
_entry.id   eb9fe285e714430634c56509828b1c96
#
_cell.length_a   1.000
_cell.length_b   1.000
_cell.length_c   1.000
_cell.angle_alpha   90.00
_cell.angle_beta   90.00
_cell.angle_gamma   90.00
#
_symmetry.space_group_name_H-M   'P 1'
#
loop_
_entity.id
_entity.type
_entity.pdbx_description
1 polymer ?
#
loop_
_entity_poly.entity_id
_entity_poly.type
_entity_poly.pdbx_seq_one_letter_code
_entity_poly.pdbx_strand_id
1 'polypeptide(L)'
;LPQGVIAAAAETAKENGLEGKWVFTLQNPSIMPFLQYADNRNLREQIYKAYIDRGSQDNAYNNWANISKMVSLRVQKARLLGFPDYASYVLDDNMAKNSENVYQLCNRIWEAALPISRQEARELQKMIDKTGGRFKLAPWDWRYYAEKLKKEKYGLNETEISQYFPLEEVRKGAFYVANKLYGLTFEQLDNLPLPHPEALAFEVKDADGKHIGIYYADYFPRAGKSSG
;
A
#
# COMPACT_ATOMS: atom_id res chain seq x y z
N LEU A 1 -9.36 -1.17 18.00
CA LEU A 1 -8.70 -1.90 16.91
C LEU A 1 -9.39 -3.26 16.69
N PRO A 2 -9.51 -3.77 15.45
CA PRO A 2 -9.96 -5.13 15.16
C PRO A 2 -9.08 -6.20 15.79
N GLN A 3 -9.66 -7.35 16.18
CA GLN A 3 -8.94 -8.42 16.88
C GLN A 3 -7.74 -8.98 16.09
N GLY A 4 -7.88 -9.14 14.77
CA GLY A 4 -6.77 -9.60 13.92
C GLY A 4 -5.58 -8.63 13.91
N VAL A 5 -5.83 -7.31 13.96
CA VAL A 5 -4.79 -6.28 14.03
C VAL A 5 -4.07 -6.34 15.39
N ILE A 6 -4.81 -6.56 16.47
CA ILE A 6 -4.25 -6.71 17.82
C ILE A 6 -3.38 -7.98 17.89
N ALA A 7 -3.87 -9.10 17.38
CA ALA A 7 -3.14 -10.36 17.36
C ALA A 7 -1.83 -10.27 16.55
N ALA A 8 -1.88 -9.68 15.36
CA ALA A 8 -0.69 -9.45 14.55
C ALA A 8 0.34 -8.55 15.26
N ALA A 9 -0.11 -7.50 15.94
CA ALA A 9 0.78 -6.62 16.70
C ALA A 9 1.39 -7.31 17.93
N ALA A 10 0.67 -8.24 18.56
CA ALA A 10 1.19 -9.04 19.66
C ALA A 10 2.25 -10.05 19.20
N GLU A 11 2.04 -10.70 18.05
CA GLU A 11 3.04 -11.62 17.48
C GLU A 11 4.29 -10.86 17.05
N THR A 12 4.15 -9.71 16.39
CA THR A 12 5.29 -8.82 16.08
C THR A 12 6.04 -8.39 17.36
N ALA A 13 5.33 -8.15 18.46
CA ALA A 13 5.97 -7.82 19.73
C ALA A 13 6.79 -8.99 20.27
N LYS A 14 6.26 -10.20 20.20
CA LYS A 14 6.95 -11.42 20.63
C LYS A 14 8.22 -11.68 19.81
N GLU A 15 8.14 -11.55 18.48
CA GLU A 15 9.30 -11.64 17.57
C GLU A 15 10.42 -10.67 17.92
N ASN A 16 10.06 -9.50 18.48
CA ASN A 16 11.00 -8.47 18.92
C ASN A 16 11.39 -8.55 20.40
N GLY A 17 11.07 -9.64 21.09
CA GLY A 17 11.39 -9.83 22.51
C GLY A 17 10.61 -8.92 23.46
N LEU A 18 9.46 -8.40 23.04
CA LEU A 18 8.58 -7.49 23.78
C LEU A 18 7.27 -8.19 24.17
N GLU A 19 7.35 -9.41 24.65
CA GLU A 19 6.19 -10.22 25.03
C GLU A 19 5.26 -9.47 26.00
N GLY A 20 3.95 -9.59 25.80
CA GLY A 20 2.93 -8.85 26.56
C GLY A 20 2.70 -7.41 26.11
N LYS A 21 3.35 -6.97 25.04
CA LYS A 21 3.14 -5.66 24.40
C LYS A 21 2.55 -5.82 22.99
N TRP A 22 2.35 -4.70 22.31
CA TRP A 22 1.90 -4.63 20.92
C TRP A 22 2.89 -3.75 20.13
N VAL A 23 3.46 -4.30 19.06
CA VAL A 23 4.36 -3.58 18.17
C VAL A 23 3.66 -3.34 16.84
N PHE A 24 3.56 -2.08 16.44
CA PHE A 24 3.09 -1.66 15.14
C PHE A 24 4.26 -1.19 14.30
N THR A 25 4.42 -1.75 13.12
CA THR A 25 5.49 -1.41 12.18
C THR A 25 5.01 -0.36 11.16
N LEU A 26 5.94 0.15 10.35
CA LEU A 26 5.61 1.09 9.27
C LEU A 26 5.28 0.38 7.94
N GLN A 27 5.14 -0.93 7.95
CA GLN A 27 4.65 -1.69 6.80
C GLN A 27 3.14 -1.49 6.62
N ASN A 28 2.66 -1.43 5.37
CA ASN A 28 1.26 -1.14 5.07
C ASN A 28 0.25 -2.00 5.83
N PRO A 29 0.44 -3.33 5.96
CA PRO A 29 -0.50 -4.17 6.71
C PRO A 29 -0.61 -3.83 8.21
N SER A 30 0.38 -3.16 8.78
CA SER A 30 0.40 -2.74 10.18
C SER A 30 -0.10 -1.29 10.36
N ILE A 31 0.50 -0.34 9.62
CA ILE A 31 0.18 1.08 9.81
C ILE A 31 -1.21 1.46 9.31
N MET A 32 -1.68 0.88 8.18
CA MET A 32 -2.96 1.30 7.59
C MET A 32 -4.14 0.98 8.50
N PRO A 33 -4.31 -0.25 9.04
CA PRO A 33 -5.35 -0.53 10.02
C PRO A 33 -5.20 0.27 11.31
N PHE A 34 -3.96 0.57 11.74
CA PHE A 34 -3.76 1.42 12.91
C PHE A 34 -4.30 2.83 12.70
N LEU A 35 -3.98 3.48 11.58
CA LEU A 35 -4.50 4.81 11.23
C LEU A 35 -6.01 4.81 11.01
N GLN A 36 -6.59 3.69 10.61
CA GLN A 36 -8.00 3.55 10.32
C GLN A 36 -8.85 3.31 11.58
N TYR A 37 -8.34 2.57 12.57
CA TYR A 37 -9.14 2.07 13.69
C TYR A 37 -8.65 2.48 15.08
N ALA A 38 -7.43 3.02 15.25
CA ALA A 38 -6.94 3.41 16.56
C ALA A 38 -7.63 4.70 17.06
N ASP A 39 -8.31 4.64 18.21
CA ASP A 39 -9.01 5.78 18.78
C ASP A 39 -8.04 6.86 19.31
N ASN A 40 -6.86 6.47 19.79
CA ASN A 40 -5.87 7.39 20.32
C ASN A 40 -5.23 8.23 19.20
N ARG A 41 -5.66 9.49 19.11
CA ARG A 41 -5.19 10.44 18.09
C ARG A 41 -3.68 10.70 18.15
N ASN A 42 -3.12 10.81 19.37
CA ASN A 42 -1.67 11.08 19.51
C ASN A 42 -0.83 9.91 19.00
N LEU A 43 -1.27 8.67 19.21
CA LEU A 43 -0.59 7.50 18.64
C LEU A 43 -0.73 7.43 17.12
N ARG A 44 -1.88 7.83 16.54
CA ARG A 44 -2.02 7.96 15.09
C ARG A 44 -1.06 9.01 14.52
N GLU A 45 -0.92 10.16 15.19
CA GLU A 45 0.03 11.20 14.80
C GLU A 45 1.47 10.69 14.84
N GLN A 46 1.85 9.99 15.91
CA GLN A 46 3.20 9.46 16.08
C GLN A 46 3.56 8.47 14.96
N ILE A 47 2.72 7.47 14.70
CA ILE A 47 3.00 6.48 13.67
C ILE A 47 2.95 7.09 12.27
N TYR A 48 2.06 8.05 12.02
CA TYR A 48 1.99 8.78 10.75
C TYR A 48 3.27 9.57 10.49
N LYS A 49 3.76 10.34 11.48
CA LYS A 49 5.02 11.08 11.37
C LYS A 49 6.20 10.14 11.17
N ALA A 50 6.29 9.06 11.92
CA ALA A 50 7.32 8.05 11.72
C ALA A 50 7.30 7.47 10.29
N TYR A 51 6.12 7.30 9.71
CA TYR A 51 5.95 6.79 8.35
C TYR A 51 6.42 7.79 7.28
N ILE A 52 6.03 9.05 7.37
CA ILE A 52 6.41 10.06 6.35
C ILE A 52 7.86 10.49 6.47
N ASP A 53 8.45 10.41 7.67
CA ASP A 53 9.83 10.83 7.94
C ASP A 53 10.86 9.70 7.71
N ARG A 54 10.45 8.57 7.12
CA ARG A 54 11.38 7.49 6.78
C ARG A 54 12.46 7.97 5.82
N GLY A 55 13.71 7.72 6.19
CA GLY A 55 14.87 8.09 5.39
C GLY A 55 15.18 9.60 5.36
N SER A 56 14.50 10.42 6.17
CA SER A 56 14.74 11.87 6.29
C SER A 56 15.21 12.31 7.67
N GLN A 57 15.34 11.40 8.62
CA GLN A 57 15.79 11.67 9.97
C GLN A 57 17.31 11.85 10.04
N ASP A 58 17.79 12.55 11.07
CA ASP A 58 19.23 12.74 11.31
C ASP A 58 19.86 11.47 11.89
N ASN A 59 20.09 10.49 11.03
CA ASN A 59 20.72 9.21 11.34
C ASN A 59 21.41 8.61 10.09
N ALA A 60 22.05 7.45 10.26
CA ALA A 60 22.77 6.75 9.18
C ALA A 60 21.90 6.36 7.96
N TYR A 61 20.59 6.40 8.09
CA TYR A 61 19.64 6.07 7.02
C TYR A 61 19.06 7.30 6.30
N ASN A 62 19.61 8.50 6.57
CA ASN A 62 19.19 9.72 5.90
C ASN A 62 19.55 9.71 4.41
N ASN A 63 18.57 9.99 3.56
CA ASN A 63 18.70 9.92 2.11
C ASN A 63 18.77 11.27 1.38
N TRP A 64 18.81 12.40 2.10
CA TRP A 64 18.82 13.71 1.47
C TRP A 64 20.00 13.91 0.50
N ALA A 65 21.21 13.51 0.92
CA ALA A 65 22.39 13.58 0.07
C ALA A 65 22.29 12.66 -1.15
N ASN A 66 21.75 11.45 -0.96
CA ASN A 66 21.54 10.49 -2.02
C ASN A 66 20.53 11.00 -3.06
N ILE A 67 19.42 11.59 -2.60
CA ILE A 67 18.39 12.19 -3.47
C ILE A 67 19.00 13.33 -4.30
N SER A 68 19.71 14.24 -3.67
CA SER A 68 20.38 15.37 -4.35
C SER A 68 21.37 14.90 -5.40
N LYS A 69 22.19 13.91 -5.06
CA LYS A 69 23.17 13.32 -6.01
C LYS A 69 22.46 12.60 -7.16
N MET A 70 21.41 11.83 -6.88
CA MET A 70 20.64 11.14 -7.90
C MET A 70 19.99 12.11 -8.90
N VAL A 71 19.39 13.20 -8.42
CA VAL A 71 18.79 14.23 -9.27
C VAL A 71 19.84 14.88 -10.15
N SER A 72 21.01 15.26 -9.57
CA SER A 72 22.12 15.81 -10.32
C SER A 72 22.63 14.88 -11.42
N LEU A 73 22.81 13.60 -11.11
CA LEU A 73 23.24 12.59 -12.09
C LEU A 73 22.22 12.36 -13.21
N ARG A 74 20.93 12.44 -12.90
CA ARG A 74 19.85 12.36 -13.91
C ARG A 74 19.91 13.53 -14.89
N VAL A 75 20.17 14.74 -14.40
CA VAL A 75 20.36 15.93 -15.28
C VAL A 75 21.59 15.75 -16.17
N GLN A 76 22.71 15.30 -15.61
CA GLN A 76 23.95 15.04 -16.39
C GLN A 76 23.72 13.98 -17.46
N LYS A 77 23.04 12.87 -17.12
CA LYS A 77 22.68 11.82 -18.06
C LYS A 77 21.85 12.34 -19.22
N ALA A 78 20.78 13.11 -18.94
CA ALA A 78 19.93 13.68 -19.97
C ALA A 78 20.71 14.57 -20.93
N ARG A 79 21.55 15.47 -20.40
CA ARG A 79 22.39 16.37 -21.20
C ARG A 79 23.40 15.62 -22.06
N LEU A 80 24.04 14.58 -21.53
CA LEU A 80 24.97 13.72 -22.26
C LEU A 80 24.29 13.04 -23.46
N LEU A 81 23.02 12.72 -23.33
CA LEU A 81 22.19 12.11 -24.37
C LEU A 81 21.49 13.13 -25.31
N GLY A 82 21.81 14.41 -25.17
CA GLY A 82 21.27 15.48 -26.03
C GLY A 82 19.90 16.02 -25.63
N PHE A 83 19.38 15.68 -24.45
CA PHE A 83 18.11 16.17 -23.96
C PHE A 83 18.27 17.38 -23.03
N PRO A 84 17.35 18.36 -23.04
CA PRO A 84 17.45 19.55 -22.20
C PRO A 84 17.29 19.26 -20.71
N ASP A 85 16.51 18.26 -20.37
CA ASP A 85 16.23 17.82 -19.00
C ASP A 85 15.89 16.31 -18.93
N TYR A 86 15.82 15.79 -17.72
CA TYR A 86 15.56 14.35 -17.49
C TYR A 86 14.13 13.94 -17.85
N ALA A 87 13.14 14.84 -17.70
CA ALA A 87 11.76 14.56 -18.08
C ALA A 87 11.65 14.39 -19.61
N SER A 88 12.27 15.26 -20.39
CA SER A 88 12.32 15.14 -21.85
C SER A 88 12.97 13.83 -22.29
N TYR A 89 14.07 13.44 -21.65
CA TYR A 89 14.72 12.15 -21.91
C TYR A 89 13.80 10.95 -21.65
N VAL A 90 13.11 10.95 -20.51
CA VAL A 90 12.22 9.83 -20.14
C VAL A 90 10.96 9.79 -21.02
N LEU A 91 10.40 10.95 -21.35
CA LEU A 91 9.15 11.04 -22.09
C LEU A 91 9.31 10.75 -23.59
N ASP A 92 10.50 10.83 -24.13
CA ASP A 92 10.77 10.54 -25.55
C ASP A 92 10.31 9.14 -25.98
N ASP A 93 10.50 8.15 -25.11
CA ASP A 93 10.06 6.77 -25.34
C ASP A 93 8.71 6.41 -24.66
N ASN A 94 8.08 7.35 -23.97
CA ASN A 94 6.79 7.13 -23.32
C ASN A 94 5.61 7.67 -24.17
N MET A 95 4.41 7.15 -23.93
CA MET A 95 3.18 7.52 -24.64
C MET A 95 2.90 9.04 -24.60
N ALA A 96 3.25 9.70 -23.51
CA ALA A 96 3.01 11.13 -23.33
C ALA A 96 3.92 12.00 -24.24
N LYS A 97 5.09 11.53 -24.67
CA LYS A 97 6.06 12.15 -25.55
C LYS A 97 6.73 13.43 -25.03
N ASN A 98 6.04 14.29 -24.32
CA ASN A 98 6.56 15.54 -23.79
C ASN A 98 5.85 15.98 -22.51
N SER A 99 6.44 16.92 -21.80
CA SER A 99 5.91 17.43 -20.52
C SER A 99 4.58 18.17 -20.69
N GLU A 100 4.35 18.83 -21.83
CA GLU A 100 3.09 19.53 -22.10
C GLU A 100 1.90 18.58 -22.07
N ASN A 101 1.98 17.42 -22.73
CA ASN A 101 0.93 16.41 -22.73
C ASN A 101 0.69 15.86 -21.31
N VAL A 102 1.75 15.70 -20.51
CA VAL A 102 1.63 15.29 -19.10
C VAL A 102 0.85 16.33 -18.31
N TYR A 103 1.23 17.60 -18.41
CA TYR A 103 0.54 18.67 -17.68
C TYR A 103 -0.92 18.87 -18.14
N GLN A 104 -1.20 18.76 -19.42
CA GLN A 104 -2.58 18.82 -19.92
C GLN A 104 -3.47 17.74 -19.27
N LEU A 105 -2.99 16.50 -19.21
CA LEU A 105 -3.72 15.41 -18.56
C LEU A 105 -3.85 15.65 -17.05
N CYS A 106 -2.74 15.96 -16.38
CA CYS A 106 -2.71 16.18 -14.93
C CYS A 106 -3.61 17.36 -14.52
N ASN A 107 -3.56 18.49 -15.24
CA ASN A 107 -4.37 19.67 -14.93
C ASN A 107 -5.87 19.38 -15.08
N ARG A 108 -6.26 18.69 -16.15
CA ARG A 108 -7.66 18.28 -16.36
C ARG A 108 -8.18 17.41 -15.22
N ILE A 109 -7.39 16.44 -14.76
CA ILE A 109 -7.74 15.57 -13.62
C ILE A 109 -7.77 16.40 -12.33
N TRP A 110 -6.78 17.26 -12.11
CA TRP A 110 -6.66 18.10 -10.91
C TRP A 110 -7.85 19.05 -10.75
N GLU A 111 -8.25 19.73 -11.81
CA GLU A 111 -9.40 20.64 -11.81
C GLU A 111 -10.69 19.93 -11.41
N ALA A 112 -10.90 18.69 -11.85
CA ALA A 112 -12.06 17.90 -11.48
C ALA A 112 -11.96 17.30 -10.05
N ALA A 113 -10.78 16.83 -9.63
CA ALA A 113 -10.58 16.12 -8.37
C ALA A 113 -10.49 17.07 -7.16
N LEU A 114 -9.86 18.23 -7.31
CA LEU A 114 -9.60 19.14 -6.19
C LEU A 114 -10.87 19.62 -5.46
N PRO A 115 -11.95 20.04 -6.16
CA PRO A 115 -13.21 20.42 -5.50
C PRO A 115 -13.81 19.28 -4.67
N ILE A 116 -13.75 18.04 -5.21
CA ILE A 116 -14.26 16.83 -4.52
C ILE A 116 -13.44 16.55 -3.26
N SER A 117 -12.12 16.55 -3.36
CA SER A 117 -11.24 16.37 -2.21
C SER A 117 -11.47 17.40 -1.09
N ARG A 118 -11.70 18.66 -1.49
CA ARG A 118 -12.06 19.73 -0.53
C ARG A 118 -13.44 19.49 0.11
N GLN A 119 -14.39 18.94 -0.62
CA GLN A 119 -15.69 18.57 -0.09
C GLN A 119 -15.54 17.42 0.92
N GLU A 120 -14.81 16.38 0.58
CA GLU A 120 -14.52 15.25 1.47
C GLU A 120 -13.86 15.72 2.77
N ALA A 121 -12.86 16.59 2.68
CA ALA A 121 -12.23 17.19 3.86
C ALA A 121 -13.23 17.91 4.77
N ARG A 122 -14.20 18.64 4.19
CA ARG A 122 -15.27 19.29 4.97
C ARG A 122 -16.22 18.28 5.61
N GLU A 123 -16.52 17.18 4.93
CA GLU A 123 -17.36 16.11 5.50
C GLU A 123 -16.66 15.42 6.68
N LEU A 124 -15.36 15.16 6.57
CA LEU A 124 -14.56 14.59 7.65
C LEU A 124 -14.47 15.58 8.84
N GLN A 125 -14.30 16.89 8.59
CA GLN A 125 -14.32 17.88 9.65
C GLN A 125 -15.67 17.90 10.38
N LYS A 126 -16.79 17.85 9.67
CA LYS A 126 -18.12 17.74 10.27
C LYS A 126 -18.27 16.48 11.15
N MET A 127 -17.67 15.36 10.73
CA MET A 127 -17.65 14.13 11.53
C MET A 127 -16.83 14.31 12.82
N ILE A 128 -15.69 15.01 12.76
CA ILE A 128 -14.91 15.38 13.95
C ILE A 128 -15.77 16.20 14.92
N ASP A 129 -16.40 17.25 14.43
CA ASP A 129 -17.23 18.15 15.23
C ASP A 129 -18.42 17.41 15.87
N LYS A 130 -19.10 16.56 15.08
CA LYS A 130 -20.22 15.71 15.53
C LYS A 130 -19.83 14.74 16.65
N THR A 131 -18.59 14.22 16.61
CA THR A 131 -18.08 13.28 17.62
C THR A 131 -17.41 13.97 18.81
N GLY A 132 -17.52 15.29 18.92
CA GLY A 132 -17.02 16.10 20.04
C GLY A 132 -15.56 16.48 19.94
N GLY A 133 -14.91 16.25 18.79
CA GLY A 133 -13.55 16.69 18.52
C GLY A 133 -13.46 18.22 18.38
N ARG A 134 -12.49 18.85 19.06
CA ARG A 134 -12.25 20.30 19.00
C ARG A 134 -10.93 20.63 18.32
N PHE A 135 -10.68 20.00 17.17
CA PHE A 135 -9.43 20.16 16.41
C PHE A 135 -9.72 20.16 14.91
N LYS A 136 -8.80 20.72 14.15
CA LYS A 136 -8.84 20.68 12.69
C LYS A 136 -8.37 19.32 12.19
N LEU A 137 -9.01 18.85 11.11
CA LEU A 137 -8.62 17.64 10.39
C LEU A 137 -7.13 17.72 10.02
N ALA A 138 -6.38 16.71 10.44
CA ALA A 138 -4.96 16.53 10.11
C ALA A 138 -4.77 15.24 9.28
N PRO A 139 -3.62 15.06 8.61
CA PRO A 139 -3.38 13.89 7.77
C PRO A 139 -3.56 12.55 8.48
N TRP A 140 -3.17 12.45 9.75
CA TRP A 140 -3.35 11.23 10.58
C TRP A 140 -4.79 10.99 11.05
N ASP A 141 -5.70 11.95 10.81
CA ASP A 141 -7.12 11.82 11.14
C ASP A 141 -7.93 11.31 9.94
N TRP A 142 -7.42 11.49 8.72
CA TRP A 142 -8.16 11.24 7.48
C TRP A 142 -8.74 9.83 7.42
N ARG A 143 -7.90 8.80 7.56
CA ARG A 143 -8.33 7.40 7.47
C ARG A 143 -9.31 7.01 8.56
N TYR A 144 -9.08 7.49 9.77
CA TYR A 144 -9.94 7.22 10.92
C TYR A 144 -11.35 7.78 10.74
N TYR A 145 -11.48 9.03 10.32
CA TYR A 145 -12.79 9.64 10.11
C TYR A 145 -13.43 9.22 8.79
N ALA A 146 -12.67 8.89 7.77
CA ALA A 146 -13.19 8.30 6.54
C ALA A 146 -13.86 6.94 6.81
N GLU A 147 -13.27 6.09 7.67
CA GLU A 147 -13.89 4.83 8.07
C GLU A 147 -15.19 5.03 8.87
N LYS A 148 -15.21 5.99 9.79
CA LYS A 148 -16.44 6.34 10.51
C LYS A 148 -17.54 6.85 9.56
N LEU A 149 -17.19 7.71 8.62
CA LEU A 149 -18.10 8.23 7.62
C LEU A 149 -18.62 7.13 6.67
N LYS A 150 -17.73 6.22 6.26
CA LYS A 150 -18.09 5.05 5.45
C LYS A 150 -19.11 4.16 6.18
N LYS A 151 -18.88 3.88 7.45
CA LYS A 151 -19.80 3.11 8.27
C LYS A 151 -21.15 3.81 8.43
N GLU A 152 -21.14 5.14 8.64
CA GLU A 152 -22.39 5.92 8.76
C GLU A 152 -23.19 5.95 7.45
N LYS A 153 -22.51 6.16 6.31
CA LYS A 153 -23.18 6.30 5.01
C LYS A 153 -23.65 4.98 4.41
N TYR A 154 -22.88 3.91 4.59
CA TYR A 154 -23.07 2.66 3.84
C TYR A 154 -23.38 1.45 4.74
N GLY A 155 -23.27 1.58 6.07
CA GLY A 155 -23.43 0.47 7.00
C GLY A 155 -22.38 -0.63 6.84
N LEU A 156 -21.29 -0.38 6.09
CA LEU A 156 -20.25 -1.38 5.82
C LEU A 156 -19.35 -1.57 7.04
N ASN A 157 -19.08 -2.83 7.36
CA ASN A 157 -18.16 -3.26 8.39
C ASN A 157 -17.11 -4.18 7.79
N GLU A 158 -15.88 -3.70 7.61
CA GLU A 158 -14.80 -4.49 7.00
C GLU A 158 -14.46 -5.76 7.79
N THR A 159 -14.58 -5.72 9.12
CA THR A 159 -14.35 -6.92 9.96
C THR A 159 -15.38 -8.02 9.67
N GLU A 160 -16.62 -7.65 9.37
CA GLU A 160 -17.65 -8.59 8.96
C GLU A 160 -17.44 -9.08 7.53
N ILE A 161 -17.17 -8.14 6.61
CA ILE A 161 -16.95 -8.45 5.19
C ILE A 161 -15.72 -9.35 5.01
N SER A 162 -14.62 -9.11 5.74
CA SER A 162 -13.39 -9.90 5.63
C SER A 162 -13.58 -11.39 5.91
N GLN A 163 -14.59 -11.76 6.71
CA GLN A 163 -14.90 -13.16 7.00
C GLN A 163 -15.37 -13.95 5.76
N TYR A 164 -15.88 -13.25 4.75
CA TYR A 164 -16.30 -13.85 3.48
C TYR A 164 -15.13 -14.04 2.49
N PHE A 165 -13.94 -13.52 2.83
CA PHE A 165 -12.77 -13.54 1.96
C PHE A 165 -11.53 -14.17 2.64
N PRO A 166 -11.62 -15.43 3.14
CA PRO A 166 -10.43 -16.16 3.59
C PRO A 166 -9.41 -16.26 2.44
N LEU A 167 -8.12 -16.09 2.74
CA LEU A 167 -7.06 -16.04 1.73
C LEU A 167 -7.09 -17.24 0.77
N GLU A 168 -7.33 -18.44 1.31
CA GLU A 168 -7.41 -19.66 0.48
C GLU A 168 -8.57 -19.64 -0.51
N GLU A 169 -9.74 -19.16 -0.07
CA GLU A 169 -10.92 -19.07 -0.94
C GLU A 169 -10.75 -17.98 -2.01
N VAL A 170 -10.10 -16.86 -1.66
CA VAL A 170 -9.74 -15.83 -2.65
C VAL A 170 -8.77 -16.38 -3.68
N ARG A 171 -7.75 -17.14 -3.27
CA ARG A 171 -6.81 -17.80 -4.19
C ARG A 171 -7.51 -18.80 -5.12
N LYS A 172 -8.37 -19.65 -4.57
CA LYS A 172 -9.20 -20.58 -5.38
C LYS A 172 -10.06 -19.81 -6.37
N GLY A 173 -10.67 -18.69 -5.94
CA GLY A 173 -11.45 -17.81 -6.80
C GLY A 173 -10.62 -17.22 -7.94
N ALA A 174 -9.40 -16.77 -7.68
CA ALA A 174 -8.47 -16.28 -8.71
C ALA A 174 -8.11 -17.38 -9.72
N PHE A 175 -7.81 -18.58 -9.25
CA PHE A 175 -7.55 -19.74 -10.12
C PHE A 175 -8.77 -20.14 -10.94
N TYR A 176 -9.96 -20.11 -10.35
CA TYR A 176 -11.22 -20.34 -11.07
C TYR A 176 -11.42 -19.33 -12.20
N VAL A 177 -11.20 -18.05 -11.96
CA VAL A 177 -11.33 -17.02 -12.99
C VAL A 177 -10.31 -17.24 -14.11
N ALA A 178 -9.05 -17.53 -13.77
CA ALA A 178 -8.00 -17.83 -14.75
C ALA A 178 -8.36 -19.07 -15.59
N ASN A 179 -8.94 -20.10 -14.96
CA ASN A 179 -9.43 -21.28 -15.68
C ASN A 179 -10.58 -20.93 -16.65
N LYS A 180 -11.57 -20.14 -16.20
CA LYS A 180 -12.71 -19.74 -17.05
C LYS A 180 -12.32 -18.87 -18.23
N LEU A 181 -11.36 -17.98 -18.06
CA LEU A 181 -10.93 -17.04 -19.10
C LEU A 181 -9.90 -17.65 -20.07
N TYR A 182 -9.01 -18.50 -19.56
CA TYR A 182 -7.82 -18.94 -20.30
C TYR A 182 -7.62 -20.47 -20.30
N GLY A 183 -8.47 -21.23 -19.61
CA GLY A 183 -8.31 -22.68 -19.48
C GLY A 183 -7.18 -23.13 -18.54
N LEU A 184 -6.52 -22.19 -17.84
CA LEU A 184 -5.38 -22.50 -17.00
C LEU A 184 -5.76 -23.36 -15.79
N THR A 185 -4.88 -24.30 -15.43
CA THR A 185 -4.99 -25.11 -14.21
C THR A 185 -3.77 -24.87 -13.31
N PHE A 186 -3.97 -25.04 -12.00
CA PHE A 186 -2.95 -24.77 -10.98
C PHE A 186 -2.84 -25.99 -10.06
N GLU A 187 -1.67 -26.60 -9.99
CA GLU A 187 -1.39 -27.76 -9.15
C GLU A 187 -0.29 -27.40 -8.15
N GLN A 188 -0.56 -27.54 -6.84
CA GLN A 188 0.43 -27.20 -5.81
C GLN A 188 1.62 -28.17 -5.87
N LEU A 189 2.84 -27.61 -5.74
CA LEU A 189 4.08 -28.33 -5.73
C LEU A 189 4.77 -28.15 -4.37
N ASP A 190 5.04 -29.26 -3.68
CA ASP A 190 5.67 -29.24 -2.35
C ASP A 190 7.19 -29.52 -2.39
N ASN A 191 7.74 -29.83 -3.58
CA ASN A 191 9.12 -30.26 -3.78
C ASN A 191 10.05 -29.22 -4.40
N LEU A 192 9.61 -27.96 -4.50
CA LEU A 192 10.41 -26.86 -5.04
C LEU A 192 11.06 -26.03 -3.93
N PRO A 193 12.24 -25.45 -4.19
CA PRO A 193 12.82 -24.46 -3.30
C PRO A 193 11.87 -23.24 -3.19
N LEU A 194 11.50 -22.90 -1.95
CA LEU A 194 10.64 -21.75 -1.65
C LEU A 194 11.49 -20.60 -1.09
N PRO A 195 11.16 -19.32 -1.43
CA PRO A 195 11.84 -18.16 -0.88
C PRO A 195 11.62 -18.00 0.63
N HIS A 196 10.56 -18.60 1.17
CA HIS A 196 10.20 -18.63 2.57
C HIS A 196 9.30 -19.85 2.87
N PRO A 197 9.33 -20.42 4.10
CA PRO A 197 8.47 -21.58 4.46
C PRO A 197 6.97 -21.35 4.29
N GLU A 198 6.50 -20.09 4.39
CA GLU A 198 5.08 -19.73 4.20
C GLU A 198 4.71 -19.46 2.73
N ALA A 199 5.67 -19.45 1.83
CA ALA A 199 5.40 -19.33 0.41
C ALA A 199 4.87 -20.64 -0.17
N LEU A 200 4.08 -20.54 -1.24
CA LEU A 200 3.53 -21.68 -1.95
C LEU A 200 4.01 -21.66 -3.39
N ALA A 201 4.18 -22.82 -4.01
CA ALA A 201 4.46 -22.95 -5.43
C ALA A 201 3.37 -23.76 -6.11
N PHE A 202 3.01 -23.35 -7.34
CA PHE A 202 2.01 -24.02 -8.17
C PHE A 202 2.55 -24.22 -9.57
N GLU A 203 2.40 -25.40 -10.13
CA GLU A 203 2.56 -25.61 -11.56
C GLU A 203 1.35 -25.02 -12.28
N VAL A 204 1.60 -24.22 -13.30
CA VAL A 204 0.57 -23.67 -14.18
C VAL A 204 0.60 -24.45 -15.49
N LYS A 205 -0.56 -25.03 -15.84
CA LYS A 205 -0.75 -25.79 -17.08
C LYS A 205 -1.82 -25.13 -17.95
N ASP A 206 -1.67 -25.29 -19.26
CA ASP A 206 -2.65 -24.90 -20.26
C ASP A 206 -3.87 -25.85 -20.26
N ALA A 207 -4.87 -25.53 -21.06
CA ALA A 207 -6.11 -26.32 -21.20
C ALA A 207 -5.85 -27.75 -21.69
N ASP A 208 -4.78 -27.99 -22.44
CA ASP A 208 -4.32 -29.30 -22.92
C ASP A 208 -3.41 -30.04 -21.92
N GLY A 209 -3.19 -29.47 -20.73
CA GLY A 209 -2.33 -30.02 -19.68
C GLY A 209 -0.84 -29.73 -19.87
N LYS A 210 -0.45 -28.95 -20.87
CA LYS A 210 0.93 -28.55 -21.10
C LYS A 210 1.44 -27.58 -20.04
N HIS A 211 2.66 -27.82 -19.54
CA HIS A 211 3.35 -26.91 -18.61
C HIS A 211 3.58 -25.54 -19.25
N ILE A 212 3.16 -24.48 -18.54
CA ILE A 212 3.42 -23.08 -18.91
C ILE A 212 4.49 -22.46 -18.03
N GLY A 213 4.43 -22.69 -16.70
CA GLY A 213 5.37 -22.10 -15.78
C GLY A 213 5.08 -22.45 -14.32
N ILE A 214 5.85 -21.82 -13.42
CA ILE A 214 5.68 -21.95 -11.98
C ILE A 214 5.21 -20.61 -11.41
N TYR A 215 4.10 -20.64 -10.68
CA TYR A 215 3.59 -19.52 -9.92
C TYR A 215 3.96 -19.64 -8.45
N TYR A 216 4.69 -18.66 -7.91
CA TYR A 216 4.99 -18.55 -6.49
C TYR A 216 4.05 -17.54 -5.84
N ALA A 217 3.42 -17.96 -4.74
CA ALA A 217 2.53 -17.12 -3.93
C ALA A 217 3.20 -16.87 -2.56
N ASP A 218 3.47 -15.60 -2.27
CA ASP A 218 4.12 -15.17 -1.04
C ASP A 218 3.40 -13.94 -0.47
N TYR A 219 2.42 -14.18 0.39
CA TYR A 219 1.42 -13.19 0.80
C TYR A 219 1.82 -12.37 2.04
N PHE A 220 2.63 -12.95 2.94
CA PHE A 220 2.85 -12.35 4.25
C PHE A 220 4.03 -11.38 4.27
N PRO A 221 3.91 -10.23 4.97
CA PRO A 221 5.02 -9.31 5.15
C PRO A 221 6.07 -9.90 6.10
N ARG A 222 7.34 -9.60 5.85
CA ARG A 222 8.47 -9.97 6.71
C ARG A 222 9.64 -9.01 6.54
N ALA A 223 10.65 -9.13 7.40
CA ALA A 223 11.89 -8.38 7.27
C ALA A 223 12.55 -8.64 5.90
N GLY A 224 13.04 -7.59 5.25
CA GLY A 224 13.67 -7.64 3.92
C GLY A 224 12.70 -7.70 2.74
N LYS A 225 11.41 -7.87 2.95
CA LYS A 225 10.38 -7.80 1.91
C LYS A 225 9.88 -6.36 1.79
N SER A 226 9.82 -5.83 0.58
CA SER A 226 9.23 -4.51 0.36
C SER A 226 7.73 -4.55 0.60
N SER A 227 7.21 -3.50 1.22
CA SER A 227 5.80 -3.28 1.45
C SER A 227 5.15 -2.85 0.13
N GLY A 228 4.36 -3.69 -0.46
CA GLY A 228 3.64 -3.43 -1.71
C GLY A 228 2.19 -3.81 -1.59
#